data_be9eb0e975ed677ea33bd5724c35609e
#
_entry.id   be9eb0e975ed677ea33bd5724c35609e
#
_cell.length_a   1.000
_cell.length_b   1.000
_cell.length_c   1.000
_cell.angle_alpha   90.00
_cell.angle_beta   90.00
_cell.angle_gamma   90.00
#
_symmetry.space_group_name_H-M   'P 1'
#
loop_
_entity.id
_entity.type
_entity.pdbx_description
1 polymer ?
#
loop_
_entity_poly.entity_id
_entity_poly.type
_entity_poly.pdbx_seq_one_letter_code
_entity_poly.pdbx_strand_id
1 'polypeptide(L)'
;EYFYIPSNLGVLLIRPWSIITNIFFHSGFWHILGNMLLLYFLGRILEDFMDSSKIWRIFLYGGLAGAALFVISYNLFPIFSEVKEYKKLLGASGGVTAILVATGLFLPHYQVRPFGLFNIEMRWVALIFVFRDLYLFPVSDNTGGLFAHIGGAIFGMLYILHLQGRIELPNFKKPAFVSN
;
A
#
# COMPACT_ATOMS: atom_id res chain seq x y z
N GLU A 1 -15.58 -0.95 14.64
CA GLU A 1 -14.51 -1.72 15.31
C GLU A 1 -14.17 -3.05 14.61
N TYR A 2 -15.06 -3.69 13.89
CA TYR A 2 -14.87 -5.02 13.29
C TYR A 2 -14.09 -5.04 11.97
N PHE A 3 -13.81 -3.88 11.36
CA PHE A 3 -13.25 -3.77 9.99
C PHE A 3 -11.78 -3.35 9.94
N TYR A 4 -11.19 -2.90 11.05
CA TYR A 4 -9.77 -2.57 11.12
C TYR A 4 -8.94 -3.82 11.44
N ILE A 5 -7.66 -3.82 11.04
CA ILE A 5 -6.70 -4.83 11.47
C ILE A 5 -6.20 -4.46 12.87
N PRO A 6 -6.37 -5.33 13.86
CA PRO A 6 -5.72 -5.18 15.16
C PRO A 6 -4.25 -5.58 15.05
N SER A 7 -3.36 -4.93 15.80
CA SER A 7 -1.98 -5.36 15.93
C SER A 7 -1.83 -6.62 16.79
N ASN A 8 -2.75 -6.90 17.70
CA ASN A 8 -2.80 -8.13 18.48
C ASN A 8 -3.20 -9.32 17.61
N LEU A 9 -2.29 -10.33 17.50
CA LEU A 9 -2.52 -11.54 16.69
C LEU A 9 -3.70 -12.37 17.19
N GLY A 10 -3.93 -12.46 18.49
CA GLY A 10 -5.06 -13.20 19.05
C GLY A 10 -6.40 -12.64 18.59
N VAL A 11 -6.51 -11.32 18.57
CA VAL A 11 -7.72 -10.63 18.05
C VAL A 11 -7.82 -10.76 16.53
N LEU A 12 -6.69 -10.71 15.81
CA LEU A 12 -6.66 -10.87 14.36
C LEU A 12 -7.14 -12.26 13.94
N LEU A 13 -6.76 -13.30 14.65
CA LEU A 13 -7.20 -14.69 14.39
C LEU A 13 -8.72 -14.87 14.54
N ILE A 14 -9.33 -14.09 15.43
CA ILE A 14 -10.80 -14.10 15.61
C ILE A 14 -11.50 -13.27 14.52
N ARG A 15 -10.80 -12.31 13.89
CA ARG A 15 -11.33 -11.39 12.88
C ARG A 15 -10.51 -11.41 11.58
N PRO A 16 -10.27 -12.58 10.95
CA PRO A 16 -9.36 -12.69 9.81
C PRO A 16 -9.84 -11.89 8.58
N TRP A 17 -11.14 -11.64 8.44
CA TRP A 17 -11.70 -10.80 7.38
C TRP A 17 -11.16 -9.36 7.40
N SER A 18 -10.72 -8.88 8.58
CA SER A 18 -10.19 -7.52 8.74
C SER A 18 -8.95 -7.27 7.86
N ILE A 19 -8.20 -8.31 7.50
CA ILE A 19 -7.05 -8.24 6.59
C ILE A 19 -7.45 -7.68 5.21
N ILE A 20 -8.66 -7.99 4.76
CA ILE A 20 -9.19 -7.50 3.48
C ILE A 20 -10.05 -6.26 3.68
N THR A 21 -10.93 -6.29 4.67
CA THR A 21 -11.93 -5.22 4.84
C THR A 21 -11.31 -3.89 5.23
N ASN A 22 -10.18 -3.87 5.95
CA ASN A 22 -9.51 -2.63 6.37
C ASN A 22 -9.22 -1.68 5.20
N ILE A 23 -8.94 -2.24 4.00
CA ILE A 23 -8.60 -1.46 2.79
C ILE A 23 -9.76 -0.56 2.35
N PHE A 24 -11.00 -0.96 2.63
CA PHE A 24 -12.21 -0.27 2.19
C PHE A 24 -12.80 0.69 3.22
N PHE A 25 -12.33 0.65 4.46
CA PHE A 25 -12.82 1.51 5.53
C PHE A 25 -11.80 2.58 5.90
N HIS A 26 -12.27 3.75 6.32
CA HIS A 26 -11.44 4.91 6.61
C HIS A 26 -11.88 5.56 7.93
N SER A 27 -10.94 6.22 8.61
CA SER A 27 -11.18 6.86 9.91
C SER A 27 -11.91 8.19 9.84
N GLY A 28 -12.09 8.76 8.63
CA GLY A 28 -12.79 10.02 8.46
C GLY A 28 -12.83 10.50 7.00
N PHE A 29 -13.60 11.56 6.79
CA PHE A 29 -13.86 12.10 5.44
C PHE A 29 -12.57 12.48 4.69
N TRP A 30 -11.66 13.21 5.31
CA TRP A 30 -10.41 13.64 4.65
C TRP A 30 -9.48 12.46 4.34
N HIS A 31 -9.53 11.43 5.16
CA HIS A 31 -8.75 10.21 4.93
C HIS A 31 -9.26 9.43 3.72
N ILE A 32 -10.57 9.25 3.58
CA ILE A 32 -11.12 8.59 2.39
C ILE A 32 -10.95 9.46 1.15
N LEU A 33 -11.23 10.76 1.26
CA LEU A 33 -11.12 11.69 0.12
C LEU A 33 -9.69 11.70 -0.45
N GLY A 34 -8.66 11.83 0.40
CA GLY A 34 -7.26 11.83 -0.01
C GLY A 34 -6.85 10.53 -0.70
N ASN A 35 -7.24 9.38 -0.13
CA ASN A 35 -6.96 8.08 -0.74
C ASN A 35 -7.66 7.93 -2.10
N MET A 36 -8.94 8.28 -2.20
CA MET A 36 -9.71 8.13 -3.44
C MET A 36 -9.22 9.07 -4.53
N LEU A 37 -8.86 10.32 -4.19
CA LEU A 37 -8.28 11.25 -5.16
C LEU A 37 -6.95 10.73 -5.71
N LEU A 38 -6.03 10.30 -4.85
CA LEU A 38 -4.76 9.74 -5.30
C LEU A 38 -4.96 8.47 -6.13
N LEU A 39 -5.82 7.56 -5.68
CA LEU A 39 -6.13 6.33 -6.42
C LEU A 39 -6.72 6.65 -7.79
N TYR A 40 -7.64 7.60 -7.86
CA TYR A 40 -8.26 8.03 -9.12
C TYR A 40 -7.23 8.61 -10.09
N PHE A 41 -6.43 9.60 -9.66
CA PHE A 41 -5.47 10.25 -10.55
C PHE A 41 -4.35 9.32 -10.99
N LEU A 42 -3.76 8.56 -10.07
CA LEU A 42 -2.69 7.64 -10.39
C LEU A 42 -3.19 6.42 -11.18
N GLY A 43 -4.39 5.92 -10.84
CA GLY A 43 -5.04 4.85 -11.57
C GLY A 43 -5.31 5.24 -13.02
N ARG A 44 -5.85 6.43 -13.27
CA ARG A 44 -6.07 6.96 -14.62
C ARG A 44 -4.79 7.08 -15.43
N ILE A 45 -3.69 7.56 -14.81
CA ILE A 45 -2.40 7.61 -15.49
C ILE A 45 -1.94 6.19 -15.89
N LEU A 46 -2.07 5.22 -14.99
CA LEU A 46 -1.65 3.85 -15.30
C LEU A 46 -2.53 3.13 -16.32
N GLU A 47 -3.82 3.43 -16.36
CA GLU A 47 -4.78 2.84 -17.33
C GLU A 47 -4.39 3.13 -18.79
N ASP A 48 -3.70 4.23 -19.06
CA ASP A 48 -3.19 4.55 -20.40
C ASP A 48 -2.01 3.63 -20.81
N PHE A 49 -1.38 2.91 -19.88
CA PHE A 49 -0.15 2.16 -20.11
C PHE A 49 -0.22 0.68 -19.72
N MET A 50 -1.20 0.27 -18.91
CA MET A 50 -1.36 -1.11 -18.49
C MET A 50 -2.82 -1.49 -18.22
N ASP A 51 -3.12 -2.79 -18.32
CA ASP A 51 -4.47 -3.30 -18.06
C ASP A 51 -4.93 -3.02 -16.62
N SER A 52 -6.20 -2.68 -16.45
CA SER A 52 -6.83 -2.44 -15.14
C SER A 52 -6.64 -3.62 -14.17
N SER A 53 -6.56 -4.87 -14.68
CA SER A 53 -6.28 -6.05 -13.86
C SER A 53 -4.92 -6.00 -13.14
N LYS A 54 -3.91 -5.39 -13.75
CA LYS A 54 -2.59 -5.19 -13.14
C LYS A 54 -2.66 -4.10 -12.07
N ILE A 55 -3.38 -3.02 -12.35
CA ILE A 55 -3.60 -1.90 -11.41
C ILE A 55 -4.29 -2.40 -10.15
N TRP A 56 -5.36 -3.20 -10.31
CA TRP A 56 -6.05 -3.83 -9.19
C TRP A 56 -5.15 -4.75 -8.37
N ARG A 57 -4.28 -5.52 -9.02
CA ARG A 57 -3.30 -6.36 -8.31
C ARG A 57 -2.32 -5.51 -7.50
N ILE A 58 -1.77 -4.44 -8.08
CA ILE A 58 -0.88 -3.52 -7.35
C ILE A 58 -1.60 -2.96 -6.13
N PHE A 59 -2.83 -2.49 -6.28
CA PHE A 59 -3.62 -1.92 -5.20
C PHE A 59 -3.92 -2.93 -4.09
N LEU A 60 -4.51 -4.07 -4.43
CA LEU A 60 -4.95 -5.06 -3.44
C LEU A 60 -3.76 -5.72 -2.74
N TYR A 61 -2.80 -6.21 -3.50
CA TYR A 61 -1.62 -6.87 -2.90
C TYR A 61 -0.70 -5.88 -2.21
N GLY A 62 -0.62 -4.63 -2.68
CA GLY A 62 0.05 -3.55 -1.97
C GLY A 62 -0.59 -3.25 -0.62
N GLY A 63 -1.92 -3.20 -0.56
CA GLY A 63 -2.67 -3.07 0.69
C GLY A 63 -2.43 -4.25 1.64
N LEU A 64 -2.43 -5.48 1.11
CA LEU A 64 -2.13 -6.69 1.89
C LEU A 64 -0.68 -6.73 2.39
N ALA A 65 0.29 -6.33 1.57
CA ALA A 65 1.70 -6.23 1.97
C ALA A 65 1.89 -5.19 3.07
N GLY A 66 1.20 -4.05 2.96
CA GLY A 66 1.15 -3.03 4.01
C GLY A 66 0.57 -3.56 5.32
N ALA A 67 -0.54 -4.28 5.25
CA ALA A 67 -1.18 -4.94 6.38
C ALA A 67 -0.25 -5.97 7.04
N ALA A 68 0.42 -6.79 6.23
CA ALA A 68 1.37 -7.77 6.73
C ALA A 68 2.55 -7.10 7.45
N LEU A 69 3.14 -6.04 6.86
CA LEU A 69 4.24 -5.34 7.50
C LEU A 69 3.81 -4.66 8.81
N PHE A 70 2.61 -4.09 8.87
CA PHE A 70 2.03 -3.58 10.11
C PHE A 70 1.97 -4.67 11.20
N VAL A 71 1.34 -5.80 10.91
CA VAL A 71 1.18 -6.89 11.90
C VAL A 71 2.55 -7.44 12.33
N ILE A 72 3.46 -7.69 11.37
CA ILE A 72 4.80 -8.19 11.66
C ILE A 72 5.56 -7.21 12.56
N SER A 73 5.55 -5.92 12.23
CA SER A 73 6.30 -4.91 12.98
C SER A 73 5.85 -4.80 14.42
N TYR A 74 4.54 -4.77 14.67
CA TYR A 74 4.02 -4.66 16.04
C TYR A 74 4.21 -5.92 16.89
N ASN A 75 4.41 -7.08 16.27
CA ASN A 75 4.63 -8.34 17.00
C ASN A 75 6.11 -8.75 17.04
N LEU A 76 6.95 -8.25 16.13
CA LEU A 76 8.37 -8.62 16.08
C LEU A 76 9.25 -7.66 16.91
N PHE A 77 8.93 -6.34 16.89
CA PHE A 77 9.80 -5.37 17.55
C PHE A 77 9.35 -5.12 18.99
N PRO A 78 10.24 -5.38 19.99
CA PRO A 78 9.91 -5.22 21.42
C PRO A 78 9.46 -3.81 21.81
N ILE A 79 9.92 -2.79 21.09
CA ILE A 79 9.55 -1.38 21.34
C ILE A 79 8.03 -1.12 21.25
N PHE A 80 7.30 -1.98 20.54
CA PHE A 80 5.85 -1.87 20.40
C PHE A 80 5.05 -2.73 21.36
N SER A 81 5.70 -3.50 22.26
CA SER A 81 5.05 -4.45 23.16
C SER A 81 3.95 -3.83 24.04
N GLU A 82 4.15 -2.60 24.52
CA GLU A 82 3.20 -1.90 25.38
C GLU A 82 2.00 -1.33 24.62
N VAL A 83 2.19 -0.98 23.35
CA VAL A 83 1.16 -0.30 22.55
C VAL A 83 0.42 -1.23 21.58
N LYS A 84 0.92 -2.44 21.35
CA LYS A 84 0.33 -3.38 20.37
C LYS A 84 -1.13 -3.74 20.66
N GLU A 85 -1.57 -3.69 21.92
CA GLU A 85 -2.95 -4.03 22.28
C GLU A 85 -3.98 -3.01 21.76
N TYR A 86 -3.54 -1.78 21.48
CA TYR A 86 -4.42 -0.65 21.13
C TYR A 86 -4.26 -0.17 19.69
N LYS A 87 -3.20 -0.59 18.98
CA LYS A 87 -2.93 -0.11 17.63
C LYS A 87 -3.81 -0.83 16.60
N LYS A 88 -4.24 -0.06 15.63
CA LYS A 88 -5.20 -0.48 14.61
C LYS A 88 -4.75 0.06 13.26
N LEU A 89 -4.96 -0.73 12.20
CA LEU A 89 -4.75 -0.30 10.82
C LEU A 89 -6.08 -0.22 10.08
N LEU A 90 -6.29 0.90 9.39
CA LEU A 90 -7.49 1.15 8.60
C LEU A 90 -7.16 2.09 7.44
N GLY A 91 -7.60 1.76 6.24
CA GLY A 91 -7.47 2.61 5.06
C GLY A 91 -6.84 1.95 3.86
N ALA A 92 -7.15 2.50 2.70
CA ALA A 92 -6.62 2.08 1.41
C ALA A 92 -5.14 2.47 1.19
N SER A 93 -4.55 3.25 2.10
CA SER A 93 -3.31 3.99 1.86
C SER A 93 -2.10 3.11 1.54
N GLY A 94 -2.01 1.90 2.07
CA GLY A 94 -0.98 0.93 1.67
C GLY A 94 -1.06 0.58 0.18
N GLY A 95 -2.28 0.29 -0.31
CA GLY A 95 -2.51 0.05 -1.74
C GLY A 95 -2.31 1.29 -2.60
N VAL A 96 -2.73 2.46 -2.11
CA VAL A 96 -2.52 3.74 -2.81
C VAL A 96 -1.03 4.07 -2.92
N THR A 97 -0.25 3.82 -1.86
CA THR A 97 1.21 4.00 -1.89
C THR A 97 1.88 3.01 -2.85
N ALA A 98 1.38 1.77 -2.93
CA ALA A 98 1.85 0.81 -3.92
C ALA A 98 1.62 1.31 -5.35
N ILE A 99 0.44 1.84 -5.66
CA ILE A 99 0.12 2.47 -6.95
C ILE A 99 1.04 3.67 -7.21
N LEU A 100 1.26 4.53 -6.21
CA LEU A 100 2.12 5.71 -6.36
C LEU A 100 3.55 5.33 -6.72
N VAL A 101 4.15 4.41 -5.96
CA VAL A 101 5.53 3.94 -6.21
C VAL A 101 5.62 3.20 -7.55
N ALA A 102 4.62 2.37 -7.86
CA ALA A 102 4.53 1.69 -9.15
C ALA A 102 4.51 2.70 -10.31
N THR A 103 3.69 3.76 -10.21
CA THR A 103 3.61 4.81 -11.23
C THR A 103 4.93 5.55 -11.37
N GLY A 104 5.56 5.93 -10.26
CA GLY A 104 6.84 6.64 -10.27
C GLY A 104 8.00 5.83 -10.86
N LEU A 105 7.99 4.51 -10.70
CA LEU A 105 8.99 3.61 -11.27
C LEU A 105 8.69 3.20 -12.72
N PHE A 106 7.43 3.03 -13.07
CA PHE A 106 7.01 2.62 -14.41
C PHE A 106 7.06 3.77 -15.40
N LEU A 107 6.68 4.98 -14.95
CA LEU A 107 6.60 6.20 -15.75
C LEU A 107 7.42 7.34 -15.10
N PRO A 108 8.75 7.18 -14.92
CA PRO A 108 9.56 8.09 -14.10
C PRO A 108 9.57 9.53 -14.62
N HIS A 109 9.51 9.71 -15.94
CA HIS A 109 9.55 11.02 -16.61
C HIS A 109 8.16 11.57 -16.95
N TYR A 110 7.08 10.85 -16.61
CA TYR A 110 5.73 11.35 -16.83
C TYR A 110 5.51 12.61 -16.00
N GLN A 111 5.13 13.70 -16.66
CA GLN A 111 4.94 14.99 -16.01
C GLN A 111 3.50 15.14 -15.55
N VAL A 112 3.35 15.41 -14.26
CA VAL A 112 2.06 15.83 -13.67
C VAL A 112 2.13 17.30 -13.30
N ARG A 113 0.97 17.95 -13.27
CA ARG A 113 0.87 19.37 -12.93
C ARG A 113 -0.08 19.55 -11.75
N PRO A 114 0.43 19.38 -10.52
CA PRO A 114 -0.40 19.55 -9.32
C PRO A 114 -1.04 20.94 -9.30
N PHE A 115 -2.35 20.99 -9.17
CA PHE A 115 -3.15 22.23 -9.15
C PHE A 115 -2.88 23.18 -10.32
N GLY A 116 -2.28 22.71 -11.42
CA GLY A 116 -1.94 23.54 -12.56
C GLY A 116 -0.74 24.49 -12.37
N LEU A 117 -0.03 24.40 -11.25
CA LEU A 117 0.99 25.37 -10.84
C LEU A 117 2.35 25.16 -11.50
N PHE A 118 2.87 23.92 -11.47
CA PHE A 118 4.19 23.58 -11.98
C PHE A 118 4.25 22.14 -12.47
N ASN A 119 5.18 21.85 -13.37
CA ASN A 119 5.43 20.49 -13.83
C ASN A 119 6.38 19.76 -12.89
N ILE A 120 6.04 18.52 -12.51
CA ILE A 120 6.89 17.63 -11.73
C ILE A 120 6.84 16.23 -12.32
N GLU A 121 7.98 15.56 -12.41
CA GLU A 121 8.05 14.18 -12.86
C GLU A 121 7.57 13.21 -11.78
N MET A 122 6.88 12.14 -12.19
CA MET A 122 6.29 11.15 -11.28
C MET A 122 7.29 10.49 -10.33
N ARG A 123 8.55 10.30 -10.78
CA ARG A 123 9.61 9.79 -9.89
C ARG A 123 9.80 10.68 -8.66
N TRP A 124 9.75 12.00 -8.83
CA TRP A 124 9.92 12.93 -7.71
C TRP A 124 8.70 12.95 -6.80
N VAL A 125 7.50 12.84 -7.36
CA VAL A 125 6.28 12.70 -6.57
C VAL A 125 6.36 11.46 -5.67
N ALA A 126 6.69 10.30 -6.24
CA ALA A 126 6.84 9.07 -5.47
C ALA A 126 7.93 9.15 -4.41
N LEU A 127 9.10 9.71 -4.74
CA LEU A 127 10.21 9.89 -3.80
C LEU A 127 9.83 10.83 -2.65
N ILE A 128 9.19 11.96 -2.92
CA ILE A 128 8.76 12.91 -1.89
C ILE A 128 7.81 12.24 -0.89
N PHE A 129 6.85 11.45 -1.37
CA PHE A 129 5.92 10.73 -0.49
C PHE A 129 6.64 9.69 0.38
N VAL A 130 7.54 8.89 -0.20
CA VAL A 130 8.30 7.89 0.56
C VAL A 130 9.22 8.55 1.59
N PHE A 131 9.96 9.60 1.20
CA PHE A 131 10.82 10.33 2.13
C PHE A 131 10.04 11.03 3.23
N ARG A 132 8.88 11.62 2.92
CA ARG A 132 7.99 12.19 3.92
C ARG A 132 7.60 11.15 4.97
N ASP A 133 7.21 9.96 4.56
CA ASP A 133 6.79 8.91 5.48
C ASP A 133 7.97 8.44 6.35
N LEU A 134 9.16 8.27 5.78
CA LEU A 134 10.37 7.95 6.53
C LEU A 134 10.75 9.06 7.52
N TYR A 135 10.63 10.32 7.11
CA TYR A 135 10.91 11.48 7.97
C TYR A 135 9.93 11.60 9.14
N LEU A 136 8.65 11.31 8.90
CA LEU A 136 7.61 11.38 9.93
C LEU A 136 7.60 10.15 10.86
N PHE A 137 8.27 9.06 10.49
CA PHE A 137 8.24 7.80 11.24
C PHE A 137 8.59 7.96 12.73
N PRO A 138 9.65 8.69 13.13
CA PRO A 138 10.05 8.83 14.54
C PRO A 138 9.10 9.69 15.39
N VAL A 139 8.32 10.57 14.75
CA VAL A 139 7.51 11.59 15.44
C VAL A 139 6.00 11.40 15.26
N SER A 140 5.59 10.39 14.49
CA SER A 140 4.18 10.16 14.18
C SER A 140 3.51 9.26 15.22
N ASP A 141 2.35 9.67 15.70
CA ASP A 141 1.46 8.80 16.48
C ASP A 141 0.84 7.67 15.63
N ASN A 142 0.89 7.82 14.30
CA ASN A 142 0.38 6.85 13.33
C ASN A 142 1.48 5.99 12.71
N THR A 143 2.36 5.44 13.53
CA THR A 143 3.42 4.51 13.05
C THR A 143 2.85 3.30 12.31
N GLY A 144 1.65 2.85 12.67
CA GLY A 144 0.95 1.75 12.00
C GLY A 144 0.65 2.06 10.53
N GLY A 145 0.16 3.26 10.23
CA GLY A 145 -0.07 3.71 8.87
C GLY A 145 1.22 3.82 8.06
N LEU A 146 2.31 4.27 8.68
CA LEU A 146 3.62 4.36 8.03
C LEU A 146 4.18 2.97 7.66
N PHE A 147 4.05 1.96 8.51
CA PHE A 147 4.39 0.58 8.15
C PHE A 147 3.56 0.07 6.96
N ALA A 148 2.27 0.38 6.94
CA ALA A 148 1.41 0.02 5.82
C ALA A 148 1.86 0.68 4.50
N HIS A 149 2.26 1.96 4.54
CA HIS A 149 2.81 2.65 3.37
C HIS A 149 4.13 2.04 2.90
N ILE A 150 5.05 1.73 3.81
CA ILE A 150 6.34 1.08 3.48
C ILE A 150 6.09 -0.29 2.84
N GLY A 151 5.20 -1.11 3.41
CA GLY A 151 4.85 -2.42 2.84
C GLY A 151 4.24 -2.30 1.44
N GLY A 152 3.34 -1.33 1.26
CA GLY A 152 2.76 -1.01 -0.05
C GLY A 152 3.82 -0.54 -1.06
N ALA A 153 4.70 0.38 -0.65
CA ALA A 153 5.80 0.88 -1.49
C ALA A 153 6.73 -0.24 -1.97
N ILE A 154 7.14 -1.12 -1.06
CA ILE A 154 7.99 -2.29 -1.38
C ILE A 154 7.27 -3.19 -2.39
N PHE A 155 5.99 -3.51 -2.16
CA PHE A 155 5.23 -4.33 -3.09
C PHE A 155 5.11 -3.68 -4.47
N GLY A 156 4.74 -2.40 -4.54
CA GLY A 156 4.62 -1.65 -5.80
C GLY A 156 5.93 -1.65 -6.59
N MET A 157 7.05 -1.43 -5.89
CA MET A 157 8.39 -1.50 -6.49
C MET A 157 8.68 -2.90 -7.06
N LEU A 158 8.54 -3.94 -6.24
CA LEU A 158 8.83 -5.32 -6.66
C LEU A 158 7.94 -5.75 -7.83
N TYR A 159 6.67 -5.38 -7.82
CA TYR A 159 5.75 -5.72 -8.89
C TYR A 159 6.17 -5.09 -10.23
N ILE A 160 6.57 -3.82 -10.24
CA ILE A 160 7.05 -3.16 -11.47
C ILE A 160 8.39 -3.75 -11.94
N LEU A 161 9.33 -4.02 -11.04
CA LEU A 161 10.59 -4.68 -11.39
C LEU A 161 10.37 -6.06 -12.01
N HIS A 162 9.38 -6.80 -11.50
CA HIS A 162 8.98 -8.08 -12.09
C HIS A 162 8.36 -7.90 -13.49
N LEU A 163 7.46 -6.95 -13.68
CA LEU A 163 6.87 -6.67 -15.01
C LEU A 163 7.93 -6.23 -16.03
N GLN A 164 9.00 -5.58 -15.57
CA GLN A 164 10.14 -5.18 -16.42
C GLN A 164 11.14 -6.33 -16.66
N GLY A 165 10.89 -7.51 -16.10
CA GLY A 165 11.81 -8.67 -16.23
C GLY A 165 13.12 -8.52 -15.46
N ARG A 166 13.21 -7.55 -14.54
CA ARG A 166 14.42 -7.31 -13.73
C ARG A 166 14.55 -8.24 -12.53
N ILE A 167 13.43 -8.78 -12.07
CA ILE A 167 13.37 -9.79 -11.00
C ILE A 167 12.36 -10.85 -11.36
N GLU A 168 12.58 -12.08 -10.89
CA GLU A 168 11.60 -13.16 -10.97
C GLU A 168 10.87 -13.27 -9.62
N LEU A 169 9.56 -13.09 -9.64
CA LEU A 169 8.73 -13.42 -8.48
C LEU A 169 8.38 -14.90 -8.53
N PRO A 170 8.25 -15.57 -7.35
CA PRO A 170 7.84 -16.95 -7.30
C PRO A 170 6.55 -17.17 -8.09
N ASN A 171 6.60 -18.03 -9.11
CA ASN A 171 5.42 -18.42 -9.86
C ASN A 171 4.55 -19.30 -8.96
N PHE A 172 3.51 -18.75 -8.38
CA PHE A 172 2.41 -19.53 -7.83
C PHE A 172 1.65 -20.14 -9.02
N LYS A 173 2.17 -21.26 -9.57
CA LYS A 173 1.44 -22.04 -10.55
C LYS A 173 0.09 -22.40 -9.93
N LYS A 174 -1.02 -22.06 -10.61
CA LYS A 174 -2.31 -22.63 -10.29
C LYS A 174 -2.12 -24.15 -10.21
N PRO A 175 -2.58 -24.83 -9.15
CA PRO A 175 -2.59 -26.29 -9.17
C PRO A 175 -3.34 -26.71 -10.45
N ALA A 176 -2.72 -27.56 -11.26
CA ALA A 176 -3.36 -28.12 -12.41
C ALA A 176 -4.53 -28.96 -11.87
N PHE A 177 -5.75 -28.44 -11.96
CA PHE A 177 -6.94 -29.26 -11.82
C PHE A 177 -6.88 -30.23 -13.01
N VAL A 178 -6.59 -31.48 -12.70
CA VAL A 178 -6.70 -32.59 -13.65
C VAL A 178 -8.16 -32.62 -14.10
N SER A 179 -8.39 -32.17 -15.32
CA SER A 179 -9.68 -32.42 -16.00
C SER A 179 -9.68 -33.89 -16.38
N ASN A 180 -10.46 -34.68 -15.66
CA ASN A 180 -10.92 -35.99 -16.16
C ASN A 180 -11.91 -35.80 -17.28
#